data_a55c16e542727ce75e7f9cb4b6db7d69
#
_entry.id   a55c16e542727ce75e7f9cb4b6db7d69
#
_cell.length_a   1.000
_cell.length_b   1.000
_cell.length_c   1.000
_cell.angle_alpha   90.00
_cell.angle_beta   90.00
_cell.angle_gamma   90.00
#
_symmetry.space_group_name_H-M   'P 1'
#
loop_
_entity.id
_entity.type
_entity.pdbx_description
1 polymer ?
#
loop_
_entity_poly.entity_id
_entity_poly.type
_entity_poly.pdbx_seq_one_letter_code
_entity_poly.pdbx_strand_id
1 'polypeptide(L)'
;MSLQFNEISLSEWNGLAEEKRLSGLFYQSEFHAIISSAYHKTCTYFAVKDDTNVLIALPIYHKQKDASLITHFFYQVIYFDKNLSERKKIEAFNFLATSLIEKFNKIDLKLDPEIFDVRAFVWNGFENNTYYSYHINTASELNYSENIKRQLKKSYQSHKVELSTKWNDQVIGMQLGDMVKNGLSQKESSQVRHWLKLCSEQNLLDLFILKNNNDEVVGSAVYLRSLTYAYLIAVMSEQSSQAMLYDKAIEHYKQNNVLDLDLLGANLPNIAIYKSQFDSKLISYHIVSYRRNRTWELIKKTIKSKIKSIYK
;
A
#
# COMPACT_ATOMS: atom_id res chain seq x y z
N MET A 1 13.97 15.21 -29.78
CA MET A 1 14.40 14.77 -28.43
C MET A 1 14.04 13.32 -28.31
N SER A 2 14.99 12.44 -27.96
CA SER A 2 14.74 10.99 -27.81
C SER A 2 14.59 10.66 -26.34
N LEU A 3 13.47 10.07 -25.98
CA LEU A 3 13.27 9.54 -24.63
C LEU A 3 14.19 8.32 -24.42
N GLN A 4 14.72 8.19 -23.21
CA GLN A 4 15.57 7.07 -22.80
C GLN A 4 15.01 6.44 -21.54
N PHE A 5 15.02 5.10 -21.47
CA PHE A 5 14.66 4.33 -20.30
C PHE A 5 15.89 3.65 -19.73
N ASN A 6 16.35 4.10 -18.58
CA ASN A 6 17.61 3.65 -17.99
C ASN A 6 17.40 3.20 -16.54
N GLU A 7 18.25 2.26 -16.11
CA GLU A 7 18.47 2.04 -14.70
C GLU A 7 19.22 3.24 -14.12
N ILE A 8 18.80 3.69 -12.96
CA ILE A 8 19.48 4.73 -12.18
C ILE A 8 20.01 4.13 -10.89
N SER A 9 21.08 4.70 -10.38
CA SER A 9 21.69 4.27 -9.14
C SER A 9 20.81 4.65 -7.92
N LEU A 10 21.05 4.00 -6.80
CA LEU A 10 20.44 4.36 -5.51
C LEU A 10 20.73 5.84 -5.14
N SER A 11 21.96 6.29 -5.42
CA SER A 11 22.35 7.70 -5.18
C SER A 11 21.55 8.68 -6.03
N GLU A 12 21.34 8.36 -7.33
CA GLU A 12 20.49 9.19 -8.20
C GLU A 12 19.02 9.20 -7.74
N TRP A 13 18.49 8.05 -7.31
CA TRP A 13 17.14 7.98 -6.74
C TRP A 13 17.01 8.85 -5.48
N ASN A 14 17.93 8.71 -4.54
CA ASN A 14 17.92 9.48 -3.30
C ASN A 14 18.08 10.97 -3.57
N GLY A 15 18.98 11.37 -4.48
CA GLY A 15 19.14 12.75 -4.92
C GLY A 15 17.87 13.32 -5.54
N LEU A 16 17.15 12.54 -6.36
CA LEU A 16 15.86 12.93 -6.94
C LEU A 16 14.80 13.10 -5.83
N ALA A 17 14.72 12.16 -4.90
CA ALA A 17 13.76 12.21 -3.80
C ALA A 17 13.99 13.45 -2.91
N GLU A 18 15.24 13.78 -2.61
CA GLU A 18 15.61 14.96 -1.86
C GLU A 18 15.31 16.27 -2.62
N GLU A 19 15.77 16.38 -3.88
CA GLU A 19 15.54 17.55 -4.74
C GLU A 19 14.05 17.86 -4.90
N LYS A 20 13.25 16.82 -5.13
CA LYS A 20 11.79 16.93 -5.34
C LYS A 20 10.98 16.88 -4.04
N ARG A 21 11.64 16.81 -2.87
CA ARG A 21 11.02 16.74 -1.54
C ARG A 21 9.96 15.65 -1.41
N LEU A 22 10.28 14.45 -1.92
CA LEU A 22 9.39 13.29 -1.87
C LEU A 22 9.45 12.65 -0.47
N SER A 23 8.58 13.09 0.43
CA SER A 23 8.60 12.72 1.85
C SER A 23 7.78 11.47 2.20
N GLY A 24 7.05 10.89 1.24
CA GLY A 24 6.24 9.70 1.45
C GLY A 24 7.09 8.46 1.74
N LEU A 25 6.57 7.55 2.58
CA LEU A 25 7.25 6.30 2.97
C LEU A 25 7.75 5.50 1.75
N PHE A 26 6.93 5.43 0.70
CA PHE A 26 7.22 4.63 -0.50
C PHE A 26 8.26 5.25 -1.43
N TYR A 27 8.78 6.45 -1.11
CA TYR A 27 9.93 7.05 -1.80
C TYR A 27 11.26 6.78 -1.07
N GLN A 28 11.21 6.31 0.18
CA GLN A 28 12.40 6.09 1.00
C GLN A 28 13.11 4.79 0.61
N SER A 29 14.39 4.90 0.30
CA SER A 29 15.22 3.76 -0.09
C SER A 29 15.37 2.70 1.00
N GLU A 30 15.34 3.10 2.26
CA GLU A 30 15.35 2.23 3.43
C GLU A 30 14.11 1.31 3.44
N PHE A 31 12.94 1.86 3.11
CA PHE A 31 11.72 1.06 2.98
C PHE A 31 11.83 0.09 1.79
N HIS A 32 12.43 0.51 0.68
CA HIS A 32 12.68 -0.38 -0.46
C HIS A 32 13.60 -1.55 -0.09
N ALA A 33 14.62 -1.32 0.74
CA ALA A 33 15.50 -2.37 1.24
C ALA A 33 14.77 -3.37 2.14
N ILE A 34 13.87 -2.88 3.03
CA ILE A 34 13.01 -3.72 3.86
C ILE A 34 12.16 -4.66 3.00
N ILE A 35 11.46 -4.12 2.01
CA ILE A 35 10.59 -4.89 1.13
C ILE A 35 11.39 -5.90 0.29
N SER A 36 12.53 -5.48 -0.27
CA SER A 36 13.42 -6.37 -1.02
C SER A 36 13.87 -7.56 -0.20
N SER A 37 14.29 -7.31 1.03
CA SER A 37 14.72 -8.34 1.97
C SER A 37 13.58 -9.32 2.31
N ALA A 38 12.42 -8.80 2.73
CA ALA A 38 11.30 -9.61 3.19
C ALA A 38 10.70 -10.50 2.10
N TYR A 39 10.70 -10.05 0.86
CA TYR A 39 10.11 -10.79 -0.27
C TYR A 39 11.13 -11.45 -1.19
N HIS A 40 12.43 -11.35 -0.87
CA HIS A 40 13.52 -11.89 -1.68
C HIS A 40 13.43 -11.44 -3.16
N LYS A 41 13.19 -10.15 -3.37
CA LYS A 41 13.15 -9.50 -4.67
C LYS A 41 14.24 -8.45 -4.77
N THR A 42 14.74 -8.23 -5.97
CA THR A 42 15.62 -7.10 -6.26
C THR A 42 14.75 -5.86 -6.46
N CYS A 43 15.11 -4.74 -5.82
CA CYS A 43 14.58 -3.43 -6.17
C CYS A 43 15.54 -2.75 -7.13
N THR A 44 15.07 -2.42 -8.32
CA THR A 44 15.84 -1.66 -9.33
C THR A 44 15.10 -0.36 -9.59
N TYR A 45 15.84 0.73 -9.62
CA TYR A 45 15.30 2.05 -9.92
C TYR A 45 15.43 2.33 -11.41
N PHE A 46 14.33 2.77 -12.03
CA PHE A 46 14.27 3.12 -13.44
C PHE A 46 13.84 4.57 -13.60
N ALA A 47 14.34 5.19 -14.66
CA ALA A 47 13.90 6.53 -15.07
C ALA A 47 13.66 6.61 -16.58
N VAL A 48 12.64 7.36 -16.95
CA VAL A 48 12.45 7.92 -18.29
C VAL A 48 13.05 9.32 -18.27
N LYS A 49 14.03 9.53 -19.13
CA LYS A 49 14.76 10.80 -19.27
C LYS A 49 14.56 11.41 -20.66
N ASP A 50 14.52 12.73 -20.73
CA ASP A 50 14.64 13.55 -21.93
C ASP A 50 15.96 14.31 -21.82
N ASP A 51 16.96 13.88 -22.56
CA ASP A 51 18.35 14.26 -22.38
C ASP A 51 18.83 14.04 -20.93
N THR A 52 18.98 15.11 -20.15
CA THR A 52 19.42 15.04 -18.74
C THR A 52 18.27 15.11 -17.73
N ASN A 53 17.06 15.46 -18.18
CA ASN A 53 15.93 15.67 -17.25
C ASN A 53 15.20 14.36 -16.97
N VAL A 54 14.98 14.08 -15.70
CA VAL A 54 14.14 12.95 -15.26
C VAL A 54 12.67 13.37 -15.37
N LEU A 55 11.95 12.74 -16.29
CA LEU A 55 10.52 12.96 -16.50
C LEU A 55 9.67 12.04 -15.61
N ILE A 56 10.08 10.77 -15.49
CA ILE A 56 9.44 9.74 -14.67
C ILE A 56 10.56 8.92 -14.00
N ALA A 57 10.35 8.54 -12.74
CA ALA A 57 11.21 7.56 -12.07
C ALA A 57 10.40 6.68 -11.12
N LEU A 58 10.81 5.40 -10.99
CA LEU A 58 10.12 4.44 -10.12
C LEU A 58 11.04 3.31 -9.66
N PRO A 59 10.86 2.79 -8.43
CA PRO A 59 11.44 1.53 -7.99
C PRO A 59 10.61 0.36 -8.51
N ILE A 60 11.23 -0.69 -9.04
CA ILE A 60 10.57 -1.92 -9.45
C ILE A 60 11.13 -3.10 -8.66
N TYR A 61 10.24 -3.82 -7.97
CA TYR A 61 10.60 -5.04 -7.26
C TYR A 61 10.39 -6.26 -8.17
N HIS A 62 11.47 -6.93 -8.48
CA HIS A 62 11.41 -8.05 -9.42
C HIS A 62 12.28 -9.24 -8.99
N LYS A 63 11.97 -10.39 -9.54
CA LYS A 63 12.83 -11.58 -9.52
C LYS A 63 13.01 -12.03 -10.97
N GLN A 64 14.21 -11.87 -11.48
CA GLN A 64 14.48 -12.03 -12.92
C GLN A 64 13.57 -11.11 -13.76
N LYS A 65 12.79 -11.66 -14.70
CA LYS A 65 11.84 -10.95 -15.54
C LYS A 65 10.40 -10.92 -15.01
N ASP A 66 10.20 -11.20 -13.71
CA ASP A 66 8.89 -11.16 -13.03
C ASP A 66 8.86 -10.01 -12.03
N ALA A 67 8.14 -8.94 -12.39
CA ALA A 67 7.84 -7.78 -11.56
C ALA A 67 6.39 -7.85 -11.04
N SER A 68 5.97 -9.01 -10.55
CA SER A 68 4.63 -9.22 -10.02
C SER A 68 4.41 -8.57 -8.66
N LEU A 69 3.13 -8.29 -8.40
CA LEU A 69 2.67 -7.66 -7.18
C LEU A 69 3.19 -8.38 -5.92
N ILE A 70 3.56 -7.58 -4.94
CA ILE A 70 3.94 -8.05 -3.61
C ILE A 70 2.67 -8.09 -2.74
N THR A 71 2.45 -9.23 -2.08
CA THR A 71 1.32 -9.41 -1.16
C THR A 71 1.37 -8.38 -0.02
N HIS A 72 0.24 -7.71 0.25
CA HIS A 72 0.15 -6.64 1.24
C HIS A 72 1.12 -5.46 1.03
N PHE A 73 1.62 -5.29 -0.18
CA PHE A 73 2.30 -4.06 -0.58
C PHE A 73 1.26 -2.98 -0.90
N PHE A 74 1.60 -1.71 -0.60
CA PHE A 74 0.62 -0.62 -0.68
C PHE A 74 0.53 -0.07 -2.08
N TYR A 75 1.44 0.84 -2.42
CA TYR A 75 1.44 1.51 -3.70
C TYR A 75 2.82 1.47 -4.33
N GLN A 76 2.84 1.27 -5.62
CA GLN A 76 4.01 1.50 -6.45
C GLN A 76 4.10 2.99 -6.72
N VAL A 77 5.05 3.67 -6.07
CA VAL A 77 5.27 5.09 -6.35
C VAL A 77 5.87 5.26 -7.73
N ILE A 78 5.41 6.29 -8.41
CA ILE A 78 5.96 6.76 -9.67
C ILE A 78 6.14 8.27 -9.51
N TYR A 79 7.39 8.71 -9.40
CA TYR A 79 7.69 10.12 -9.56
C TYR A 79 7.42 10.51 -11.01
N PHE A 80 6.79 11.64 -11.22
CA PHE A 80 6.71 12.30 -12.52
C PHE A 80 6.83 13.82 -12.34
N ASP A 81 7.47 14.46 -13.30
CA ASP A 81 7.60 15.92 -13.27
C ASP A 81 6.23 16.57 -13.49
N LYS A 82 5.74 17.26 -12.45
CA LYS A 82 4.43 17.93 -12.45
C LYS A 82 4.34 19.11 -13.42
N ASN A 83 5.49 19.62 -13.92
CA ASN A 83 5.55 20.70 -14.90
C ASN A 83 5.43 20.23 -16.36
N LEU A 84 5.33 18.92 -16.59
CA LEU A 84 5.12 18.40 -17.93
C LEU A 84 3.77 18.83 -18.49
N SER A 85 3.76 19.26 -19.76
CA SER A 85 2.49 19.41 -20.48
C SER A 85 1.79 18.05 -20.60
N GLU A 86 0.47 18.04 -20.68
CA GLU A 86 -0.33 16.81 -20.81
C GLU A 86 0.18 15.91 -21.96
N ARG A 87 0.53 16.51 -23.09
CA ARG A 87 1.09 15.77 -24.21
C ARG A 87 2.40 15.07 -23.82
N LYS A 88 3.36 15.79 -23.22
CA LYS A 88 4.65 15.21 -22.80
C LYS A 88 4.48 14.15 -21.73
N LYS A 89 3.54 14.34 -20.81
CA LYS A 89 3.20 13.36 -19.78
C LYS A 89 2.69 12.06 -20.41
N ILE A 90 1.74 12.14 -21.34
CA ILE A 90 1.23 10.98 -22.08
C ILE A 90 2.37 10.27 -22.84
N GLU A 91 3.22 11.03 -23.56
CA GLU A 91 4.36 10.48 -24.29
C GLU A 91 5.33 9.75 -23.36
N ALA A 92 5.67 10.34 -22.21
CA ALA A 92 6.59 9.75 -21.23
C ALA A 92 6.01 8.47 -20.57
N PHE A 93 4.73 8.46 -20.17
CA PHE A 93 4.08 7.27 -19.61
C PHE A 93 3.90 6.17 -20.67
N ASN A 94 3.62 6.52 -21.92
CA ASN A 94 3.55 5.54 -23.02
C ASN A 94 4.91 4.91 -23.26
N PHE A 95 5.99 5.69 -23.24
CA PHE A 95 7.35 5.20 -23.36
C PHE A 95 7.76 4.34 -22.16
N LEU A 96 7.37 4.72 -20.93
CA LEU A 96 7.55 3.89 -19.75
C LEU A 96 6.87 2.52 -19.93
N ALA A 97 5.60 2.49 -20.33
CA ALA A 97 4.84 1.26 -20.48
C ALA A 97 5.47 0.31 -21.52
N THR A 98 5.89 0.82 -22.69
CA THR A 98 6.58 0.04 -23.72
C THR A 98 7.93 -0.50 -23.21
N SER A 99 8.74 0.33 -22.55
CA SER A 99 10.03 -0.08 -22.00
C SER A 99 9.91 -1.17 -20.92
N LEU A 100 8.88 -1.08 -20.08
CA LEU A 100 8.61 -2.10 -19.06
C LEU A 100 8.28 -3.47 -19.69
N ILE A 101 7.44 -3.52 -20.73
CA ILE A 101 7.10 -4.79 -21.40
C ILE A 101 8.26 -5.39 -22.19
N GLU A 102 9.22 -4.58 -22.64
CA GLU A 102 10.45 -5.09 -23.24
C GLU A 102 11.34 -5.76 -22.21
N LYS A 103 11.43 -5.18 -21.00
CA LYS A 103 12.30 -5.62 -19.92
C LYS A 103 11.73 -6.80 -19.13
N PHE A 104 10.42 -6.84 -18.90
CA PHE A 104 9.77 -7.83 -18.05
C PHE A 104 8.75 -8.67 -18.82
N ASN A 105 8.61 -9.94 -18.41
CA ASN A 105 7.60 -10.86 -18.97
C ASN A 105 6.28 -10.79 -18.20
N LYS A 106 6.34 -10.39 -16.93
CA LYS A 106 5.21 -10.27 -16.03
C LYS A 106 5.37 -9.01 -15.21
N ILE A 107 4.34 -8.18 -15.20
CA ILE A 107 4.31 -6.91 -14.50
C ILE A 107 2.98 -6.78 -13.78
N ASP A 108 3.02 -6.42 -12.50
CA ASP A 108 1.86 -5.96 -11.75
C ASP A 108 2.29 -4.73 -10.95
N LEU A 109 1.70 -3.58 -11.25
CA LEU A 109 1.93 -2.33 -10.53
C LEU A 109 0.63 -1.88 -9.86
N LYS A 110 0.65 -1.77 -8.55
CA LYS A 110 -0.41 -1.14 -7.77
C LYS A 110 -0.07 0.34 -7.65
N LEU A 111 -0.59 1.12 -8.58
CA LEU A 111 -0.24 2.53 -8.74
C LEU A 111 -0.72 3.38 -7.57
N ASP A 112 0.09 4.37 -7.20
CA ASP A 112 -0.29 5.40 -6.25
C ASP A 112 -1.55 6.14 -6.75
N PRO A 113 -2.49 6.52 -5.87
CA PRO A 113 -3.69 7.27 -6.24
C PRO A 113 -3.45 8.57 -7.01
N GLU A 114 -2.25 9.17 -6.93
CA GLU A 114 -1.88 10.32 -7.76
C GLU A 114 -1.80 9.97 -9.25
N ILE A 115 -1.62 8.68 -9.59
CA ILE A 115 -1.57 8.19 -10.97
C ILE A 115 -2.97 7.75 -11.42
N PHE A 116 -3.82 8.71 -11.69
CA PHE A 116 -5.20 8.45 -12.14
C PHE A 116 -5.31 8.16 -13.64
N ASP A 117 -4.38 8.65 -14.46
CA ASP A 117 -4.38 8.40 -15.91
C ASP A 117 -3.55 7.16 -16.25
N VAL A 118 -4.25 6.07 -16.50
CA VAL A 118 -3.64 4.78 -16.85
C VAL A 118 -3.73 4.44 -18.33
N ARG A 119 -4.18 5.37 -19.18
CA ARG A 119 -4.39 5.15 -20.63
C ARG A 119 -3.12 4.65 -21.30
N ALA A 120 -1.96 5.20 -20.98
CA ALA A 120 -0.68 4.79 -21.53
C ALA A 120 -0.37 3.30 -21.29
N PHE A 121 -0.71 2.77 -20.11
CA PHE A 121 -0.58 1.33 -19.81
C PHE A 121 -1.58 0.51 -20.62
N VAL A 122 -2.86 0.93 -20.66
CA VAL A 122 -3.93 0.20 -21.37
C VAL A 122 -3.64 0.13 -22.87
N TRP A 123 -3.18 1.21 -23.49
CA TRP A 123 -2.81 1.25 -24.92
C TRP A 123 -1.65 0.29 -25.26
N ASN A 124 -0.81 -0.01 -24.28
CA ASN A 124 0.29 -0.97 -24.42
C ASN A 124 -0.06 -2.39 -23.94
N GLY A 125 -1.36 -2.70 -23.83
CA GLY A 125 -1.83 -4.06 -23.55
C GLY A 125 -1.82 -4.48 -22.09
N PHE A 126 -1.66 -3.55 -21.16
CA PHE A 126 -1.93 -3.83 -19.74
C PHE A 126 -3.43 -3.96 -19.48
N GLU A 127 -3.81 -4.91 -18.65
CA GLU A 127 -5.12 -4.96 -18.03
C GLU A 127 -5.15 -3.94 -16.89
N ASN A 128 -6.25 -3.21 -16.74
CA ASN A 128 -6.47 -2.29 -15.63
C ASN A 128 -7.62 -2.77 -14.75
N ASN A 129 -7.39 -2.81 -13.45
CA ASN A 129 -8.43 -3.01 -12.45
C ASN A 129 -8.42 -1.83 -11.47
N THR A 130 -9.59 -1.24 -11.27
CA THR A 130 -9.76 -0.13 -10.33
C THR A 130 -10.17 -0.66 -8.97
N TYR A 131 -9.51 -0.16 -7.94
CA TYR A 131 -9.75 -0.44 -6.53
C TYR A 131 -9.95 0.86 -5.77
N TYR A 132 -10.39 0.74 -4.52
CA TYR A 132 -10.75 1.89 -3.70
C TYR A 132 -10.11 1.83 -2.33
N SER A 133 -9.82 3.00 -1.78
CA SER A 133 -9.44 3.22 -0.39
C SER A 133 -10.22 4.40 0.19
N TYR A 134 -10.10 4.61 1.50
CA TYR A 134 -10.60 5.79 2.17
C TYR A 134 -9.44 6.56 2.80
N HIS A 135 -9.40 7.87 2.52
CA HIS A 135 -8.45 8.80 3.12
C HIS A 135 -9.14 9.70 4.14
N ILE A 136 -8.44 9.99 5.22
CA ILE A 136 -8.83 10.97 6.22
C ILE A 136 -7.75 12.06 6.25
N ASN A 137 -8.18 13.31 6.09
CA ASN A 137 -7.32 14.44 6.40
C ASN A 137 -7.43 14.68 7.92
N THR A 138 -6.38 14.36 8.66
CA THR A 138 -6.38 14.41 10.12
C THR A 138 -6.43 15.85 10.64
N ALA A 139 -6.03 16.85 9.85
CA ALA A 139 -6.09 18.26 10.23
C ALA A 139 -7.52 18.82 10.22
N SER A 140 -8.43 18.18 9.48
CA SER A 140 -9.84 18.60 9.39
C SER A 140 -10.60 18.32 10.69
N GLU A 141 -11.68 19.07 10.92
CA GLU A 141 -12.70 18.67 11.86
C GLU A 141 -13.54 17.55 11.24
N LEU A 142 -13.58 16.40 11.90
CA LEU A 142 -14.26 15.23 11.37
C LEU A 142 -15.67 15.11 11.96
N ASN A 143 -16.65 14.91 11.10
CA ASN A 143 -18.04 14.68 11.47
C ASN A 143 -18.40 13.20 11.31
N TYR A 144 -18.07 12.40 12.31
CA TYR A 144 -18.43 10.98 12.33
C TYR A 144 -19.94 10.75 12.26
N SER A 145 -20.34 9.64 11.67
CA SER A 145 -21.73 9.21 11.68
C SER A 145 -22.23 8.99 13.11
N GLU A 146 -23.55 9.10 13.32
CA GLU A 146 -24.17 8.87 14.64
C GLU A 146 -23.92 7.44 15.15
N ASN A 147 -23.75 6.48 14.24
CA ASN A 147 -23.40 5.12 14.61
C ASN A 147 -21.99 5.04 15.25
N ILE A 148 -21.00 5.70 14.64
CA ILE A 148 -19.64 5.77 15.19
C ILE A 148 -19.62 6.52 16.51
N LYS A 149 -20.31 7.65 16.62
CA LYS A 149 -20.41 8.42 17.88
C LYS A 149 -20.98 7.56 19.02
N ARG A 150 -22.02 6.75 18.74
CA ARG A 150 -22.59 5.80 19.74
C ARG A 150 -21.60 4.70 20.12
N GLN A 151 -20.89 4.13 19.14
CA GLN A 151 -19.88 3.11 19.40
C GLN A 151 -18.75 3.67 20.28
N LEU A 152 -18.22 4.85 19.96
CA LEU A 152 -17.20 5.52 20.75
C LEU A 152 -17.66 5.78 22.19
N LYS A 153 -18.85 6.36 22.36
CA LYS A 153 -19.41 6.61 23.69
C LYS A 153 -19.48 5.35 24.55
N LYS A 154 -19.85 4.20 23.96
CA LYS A 154 -19.89 2.91 24.65
C LYS A 154 -18.50 2.38 24.94
N SER A 155 -17.61 2.41 23.96
CA SER A 155 -16.27 1.83 24.05
C SER A 155 -15.39 2.56 25.07
N TYR A 156 -15.46 3.89 25.15
CA TYR A 156 -14.72 4.68 26.13
C TYR A 156 -15.11 4.41 27.61
N GLN A 157 -16.26 3.78 27.86
CA GLN A 157 -16.67 3.38 29.22
C GLN A 157 -16.00 2.08 29.69
N SER A 158 -15.53 1.23 28.77
CA SER A 158 -15.09 -0.12 29.07
C SER A 158 -13.75 -0.52 28.47
N HIS A 159 -13.14 0.38 27.72
CA HIS A 159 -11.88 0.10 27.03
C HIS A 159 -10.94 1.29 27.09
N LYS A 160 -9.64 1.01 26.93
CA LYS A 160 -8.58 2.00 26.70
C LYS A 160 -7.73 1.59 25.51
N VAL A 161 -7.13 2.57 24.83
CA VAL A 161 -6.16 2.32 23.75
C VAL A 161 -4.79 2.79 24.21
N GLU A 162 -3.82 1.92 24.09
CA GLU A 162 -2.40 2.21 24.33
C GLU A 162 -1.68 2.26 22.98
N LEU A 163 -0.83 3.26 22.78
CA LEU A 163 0.07 3.35 21.64
C LEU A 163 1.43 2.73 22.00
N SER A 164 1.93 1.87 21.12
CA SER A 164 3.29 1.33 21.19
C SER A 164 3.98 1.47 19.83
N THR A 165 5.18 1.99 19.82
CA THR A 165 6.06 2.00 18.65
C THR A 165 7.01 0.79 18.64
N LYS A 166 6.97 -0.04 19.70
CA LYS A 166 7.80 -1.22 19.85
C LYS A 166 7.08 -2.46 19.35
N TRP A 167 7.86 -3.38 18.78
CA TRP A 167 7.37 -4.69 18.39
C TRP A 167 6.65 -5.42 19.54
N ASN A 168 5.49 -5.98 19.25
CA ASN A 168 4.71 -6.79 20.19
C ASN A 168 4.26 -8.08 19.50
N ASP A 169 4.86 -9.20 19.86
CA ASP A 169 4.60 -10.50 19.23
C ASP A 169 3.17 -11.00 19.42
N GLN A 170 2.55 -10.73 20.57
CA GLN A 170 1.17 -11.11 20.83
C GLN A 170 0.22 -10.37 19.89
N VAL A 171 0.33 -9.04 19.82
CA VAL A 171 -0.52 -8.17 19.00
C VAL A 171 -0.36 -8.51 17.51
N ILE A 172 0.88 -8.62 17.03
CA ILE A 172 1.15 -8.97 15.63
C ILE A 172 0.69 -10.41 15.34
N GLY A 173 0.88 -11.33 16.27
CA GLY A 173 0.39 -12.71 16.15
C GLY A 173 -1.13 -12.78 15.99
N MET A 174 -1.89 -12.00 16.76
CA MET A 174 -3.34 -11.90 16.64
C MET A 174 -3.76 -11.36 15.27
N GLN A 175 -3.14 -10.28 14.78
CA GLN A 175 -3.43 -9.69 13.46
C GLN A 175 -3.14 -10.66 12.32
N LEU A 176 -1.99 -11.32 12.32
CA LEU A 176 -1.62 -12.30 11.31
C LEU A 176 -2.51 -13.54 11.34
N GLY A 177 -2.95 -13.96 12.55
CA GLY A 177 -3.90 -15.04 12.73
C GLY A 177 -5.26 -14.72 12.10
N ASP A 178 -5.74 -13.49 12.26
CA ASP A 178 -6.97 -13.02 11.62
C ASP A 178 -6.80 -12.96 10.08
N MET A 179 -5.69 -12.42 9.58
CA MET A 179 -5.40 -12.41 8.14
C MET A 179 -5.37 -13.82 7.54
N VAL A 180 -4.81 -14.80 8.25
CA VAL A 180 -4.78 -16.20 7.79
C VAL A 180 -6.19 -16.80 7.75
N LYS A 181 -7.02 -16.54 8.76
CA LYS A 181 -8.45 -16.94 8.74
C LYS A 181 -9.19 -16.34 7.54
N ASN A 182 -8.81 -15.14 7.12
CA ASN A 182 -9.39 -14.43 5.99
C ASN A 182 -8.70 -14.72 4.64
N GLY A 183 -7.84 -15.76 4.57
CA GLY A 183 -7.33 -16.31 3.31
C GLY A 183 -5.86 -16.04 3.01
N LEU A 184 -5.11 -15.37 3.90
CA LEU A 184 -3.67 -15.24 3.76
C LEU A 184 -2.98 -16.59 3.97
N SER A 185 -2.09 -17.00 3.07
CA SER A 185 -1.33 -18.22 3.25
C SER A 185 -0.31 -18.09 4.40
N GLN A 186 0.10 -19.21 5.02
CA GLN A 186 1.10 -19.24 6.07
C GLN A 186 2.45 -18.64 5.59
N LYS A 187 2.82 -18.88 4.34
CA LYS A 187 4.02 -18.32 3.73
C LYS A 187 3.95 -16.80 3.65
N GLU A 188 2.83 -16.27 3.17
CA GLU A 188 2.60 -14.82 3.08
C GLU A 188 2.54 -14.19 4.47
N SER A 189 1.89 -14.85 5.43
CA SER A 189 1.87 -14.41 6.83
C SER A 189 3.27 -14.27 7.42
N SER A 190 4.15 -15.25 7.16
CA SER A 190 5.55 -15.17 7.59
C SER A 190 6.31 -14.02 6.93
N GLN A 191 6.05 -13.74 5.66
CA GLN A 191 6.63 -12.61 4.95
C GLN A 191 6.14 -11.27 5.51
N VAL A 192 4.82 -11.15 5.77
CA VAL A 192 4.22 -9.96 6.40
C VAL A 192 4.82 -9.74 7.79
N ARG A 193 4.93 -10.78 8.62
CA ARG A 193 5.57 -10.69 9.94
C ARG A 193 7.00 -10.16 9.82
N HIS A 194 7.77 -10.66 8.86
CA HIS A 194 9.17 -10.29 8.69
C HIS A 194 9.32 -8.80 8.33
N TRP A 195 8.60 -8.32 7.31
CA TRP A 195 8.73 -6.92 6.93
C TRP A 195 8.14 -5.95 7.97
N LEU A 196 7.06 -6.30 8.67
CA LEU A 196 6.54 -5.50 9.79
C LEU A 196 7.58 -5.37 10.92
N LYS A 197 8.32 -6.46 11.21
CA LYS A 197 9.38 -6.44 12.20
C LYS A 197 10.51 -5.48 11.80
N LEU A 198 10.96 -5.56 10.54
CA LEU A 198 11.95 -4.64 10.00
C LEU A 198 11.48 -3.17 10.03
N CYS A 199 10.21 -2.92 9.72
CA CYS A 199 9.61 -1.59 9.86
C CYS A 199 9.61 -1.10 11.31
N SER A 200 9.32 -1.98 12.28
CA SER A 200 9.37 -1.63 13.70
C SER A 200 10.80 -1.26 14.15
N GLU A 201 11.80 -1.98 13.67
CA GLU A 201 13.23 -1.70 13.95
C GLU A 201 13.67 -0.31 13.40
N GLN A 202 13.00 0.18 12.36
CA GLN A 202 13.22 1.51 11.78
C GLN A 202 12.25 2.58 12.30
N ASN A 203 11.51 2.29 13.38
CA ASN A 203 10.48 3.20 13.96
C ASN A 203 9.41 3.67 12.95
N LEU A 204 9.06 2.83 11.98
CA LEU A 204 8.04 3.10 10.98
C LEU A 204 6.67 2.51 11.35
N LEU A 205 6.57 1.80 12.48
CA LEU A 205 5.39 1.04 12.90
C LEU A 205 4.78 1.66 14.14
N ASP A 206 3.46 1.89 14.10
CA ASP A 206 2.64 2.26 15.25
C ASP A 206 1.61 1.16 15.53
N LEU A 207 1.55 0.71 16.77
CA LEU A 207 0.59 -0.28 17.26
C LEU A 207 -0.37 0.39 18.24
N PHE A 208 -1.65 0.47 17.84
CA PHE A 208 -2.72 0.87 18.75
C PHE A 208 -3.32 -0.40 19.36
N ILE A 209 -3.21 -0.56 20.65
CA ILE A 209 -3.58 -1.76 21.40
C ILE A 209 -4.81 -1.45 22.24
N LEU A 210 -5.92 -2.11 21.95
CA LEU A 210 -7.17 -1.97 22.67
C LEU A 210 -7.22 -2.96 23.83
N LYS A 211 -7.44 -2.46 25.03
CA LYS A 211 -7.57 -3.24 26.25
C LYS A 211 -8.94 -3.02 26.89
N ASN A 212 -9.49 -4.08 27.49
CA ASN A 212 -10.68 -4.00 28.32
C ASN A 212 -10.36 -3.53 29.76
N ASN A 213 -11.38 -3.45 30.61
CA ASN A 213 -11.22 -3.05 32.00
C ASN A 213 -10.38 -4.01 32.86
N ASN A 214 -10.18 -5.23 32.41
CA ASN A 214 -9.31 -6.23 33.04
C ASN A 214 -7.86 -6.15 32.53
N ASP A 215 -7.52 -5.15 31.72
CA ASP A 215 -6.22 -4.97 31.08
C ASP A 215 -5.87 -6.04 30.03
N GLU A 216 -6.86 -6.81 29.58
CA GLU A 216 -6.70 -7.82 28.54
C GLU A 216 -6.75 -7.18 27.14
N VAL A 217 -5.86 -7.64 26.23
CA VAL A 217 -5.85 -7.18 24.85
C VAL A 217 -7.02 -7.80 24.08
N VAL A 218 -7.96 -6.96 23.67
CA VAL A 218 -9.19 -7.34 22.95
C VAL A 218 -9.23 -6.83 21.51
N GLY A 219 -8.23 -6.09 21.09
CA GLY A 219 -8.10 -5.61 19.72
C GLY A 219 -6.81 -4.85 19.48
N SER A 220 -6.55 -4.56 18.23
CA SER A 220 -5.41 -3.72 17.85
C SER A 220 -5.56 -3.17 16.43
N ALA A 221 -4.81 -2.11 16.13
CA ALA A 221 -4.60 -1.61 14.79
C ALA A 221 -3.11 -1.39 14.55
N VAL A 222 -2.66 -1.76 13.36
CA VAL A 222 -1.27 -1.66 12.92
C VAL A 222 -1.19 -0.64 11.82
N TYR A 223 -0.38 0.39 12.02
CA TYR A 223 -0.13 1.42 11.03
C TYR A 223 1.34 1.47 10.66
N LEU A 224 1.61 1.79 9.39
CA LEU A 224 2.90 2.32 8.97
C LEU A 224 2.80 3.82 8.81
N ARG A 225 3.84 4.54 9.22
CA ARG A 225 3.88 6.00 9.09
C ARG A 225 5.15 6.50 8.43
N SER A 226 5.01 7.63 7.76
CA SER A 226 6.07 8.55 7.39
C SER A 226 5.89 9.86 8.14
N LEU A 227 6.59 10.90 7.74
CA LEU A 227 6.47 12.23 8.36
C LEU A 227 5.07 12.85 8.17
N THR A 228 4.42 12.57 7.04
CA THR A 228 3.16 13.25 6.65
C THR A 228 2.00 12.29 6.39
N TYR A 229 2.27 10.99 6.24
CA TYR A 229 1.29 9.97 5.89
C TYR A 229 1.32 8.79 6.86
N ALA A 230 0.15 8.22 7.15
CA ALA A 230 0.03 6.94 7.81
C ALA A 230 -0.89 6.00 7.01
N TYR A 231 -0.62 4.70 7.10
CA TYR A 231 -1.32 3.65 6.34
C TYR A 231 -1.78 2.56 7.28
N LEU A 232 -3.09 2.29 7.33
CA LEU A 232 -3.66 1.21 8.13
C LEU A 232 -3.37 -0.15 7.48
N ILE A 233 -2.51 -0.96 8.08
CA ILE A 233 -2.13 -2.29 7.59
C ILE A 233 -3.17 -3.33 7.92
N ALA A 234 -3.56 -3.34 9.20
CA ALA A 234 -4.47 -4.31 9.75
C ALA A 234 -5.17 -3.73 10.97
N VAL A 235 -6.41 -4.14 11.16
CA VAL A 235 -7.19 -3.80 12.34
C VAL A 235 -8.09 -4.98 12.69
N MET A 236 -8.12 -5.35 13.94
CA MET A 236 -9.06 -6.32 14.49
C MET A 236 -9.48 -5.90 15.88
N SER A 237 -10.72 -6.19 16.25
CA SER A 237 -11.21 -6.00 17.59
C SER A 237 -12.52 -6.77 17.80
N GLU A 238 -12.94 -6.89 19.05
CA GLU A 238 -14.31 -7.27 19.38
C GLU A 238 -15.32 -6.20 18.90
N GLN A 239 -16.51 -6.66 18.52
CA GLN A 239 -17.46 -6.02 17.59
C GLN A 239 -17.75 -4.53 17.71
N SER A 240 -17.74 -3.88 18.84
CA SER A 240 -18.14 -2.46 18.94
C SER A 240 -16.99 -1.51 19.25
N SER A 241 -15.83 -2.03 19.55
CA SER A 241 -14.69 -1.27 20.05
C SER A 241 -13.68 -0.88 18.97
N GLN A 242 -13.84 -1.38 17.75
CA GLN A 242 -12.96 -1.04 16.61
C GLN A 242 -12.95 0.45 16.30
N ALA A 243 -14.08 1.15 16.46
CA ALA A 243 -14.17 2.59 16.26
C ALA A 243 -13.16 3.38 17.11
N MET A 244 -12.89 2.91 18.34
CA MET A 244 -11.95 3.55 19.25
C MET A 244 -10.49 3.46 18.74
N LEU A 245 -10.13 2.37 18.05
CA LEU A 245 -8.80 2.24 17.42
C LEU A 245 -8.58 3.26 16.30
N TYR A 246 -9.61 3.48 15.46
CA TYR A 246 -9.56 4.51 14.41
C TYR A 246 -9.50 5.91 15.02
N ASP A 247 -10.38 6.21 15.98
CA ASP A 247 -10.46 7.52 16.62
C ASP A 247 -9.14 7.91 17.30
N LYS A 248 -8.56 6.99 18.08
CA LYS A 248 -7.27 7.21 18.76
C LYS A 248 -6.10 7.34 17.79
N ALA A 249 -6.12 6.62 16.68
CA ALA A 249 -5.11 6.79 15.64
C ALA A 249 -5.24 8.17 14.97
N ILE A 250 -6.45 8.58 14.61
CA ILE A 250 -6.71 9.90 14.02
C ILE A 250 -6.28 11.02 14.97
N GLU A 251 -6.65 10.94 16.26
CA GLU A 251 -6.24 11.89 17.28
C GLU A 251 -4.71 11.99 17.40
N HIS A 252 -4.03 10.84 17.48
CA HIS A 252 -2.58 10.75 17.56
C HIS A 252 -1.90 11.37 16.35
N TYR A 253 -2.34 11.03 15.14
CA TYR A 253 -1.75 11.55 13.91
C TYR A 253 -1.99 13.04 13.74
N LYS A 254 -3.16 13.54 14.11
CA LYS A 254 -3.45 14.98 14.15
C LYS A 254 -2.46 15.72 15.07
N GLN A 255 -2.22 15.20 16.27
CA GLN A 255 -1.29 15.80 17.25
C GLN A 255 0.17 15.77 16.79
N ASN A 256 0.54 14.82 15.91
CA ASN A 256 1.90 14.67 15.39
C ASN A 256 2.07 15.22 13.96
N ASN A 257 1.11 16.02 13.46
CA ASN A 257 1.15 16.62 12.12
C ASN A 257 1.28 15.61 10.97
N VAL A 258 0.82 14.37 11.16
CA VAL A 258 0.63 13.41 10.08
C VAL A 258 -0.70 13.76 9.41
N LEU A 259 -0.64 14.41 8.25
CA LEU A 259 -1.80 15.08 7.65
C LEU A 259 -2.79 14.11 6.99
N ASP A 260 -2.28 13.03 6.42
CA ASP A 260 -3.08 12.09 5.64
C ASP A 260 -3.01 10.68 6.23
N LEU A 261 -4.17 10.09 6.43
CA LEU A 261 -4.33 8.71 6.89
C LEU A 261 -5.08 7.91 5.83
N ASP A 262 -4.39 6.95 5.21
CA ASP A 262 -4.99 5.98 4.30
C ASP A 262 -5.47 4.77 5.10
N LEU A 263 -6.78 4.55 5.09
CA LEU A 263 -7.40 3.43 5.78
C LEU A 263 -7.24 2.11 5.02
N LEU A 264 -6.76 2.12 3.79
CA LEU A 264 -6.62 0.99 2.87
C LEU A 264 -7.89 0.12 2.74
N GLY A 265 -7.96 -0.77 1.75
CA GLY A 265 -8.98 -1.82 1.65
C GLY A 265 -10.44 -1.37 1.76
N ALA A 266 -10.96 -0.68 0.71
CA ALA A 266 -12.37 -0.29 0.62
C ALA A 266 -13.15 -1.11 -0.43
N ASN A 267 -12.69 -2.34 -0.72
CA ASN A 267 -13.22 -3.13 -1.84
C ASN A 267 -14.23 -4.20 -1.42
N LEU A 268 -14.42 -4.39 -0.11
CA LEU A 268 -15.46 -5.26 0.45
C LEU A 268 -16.60 -4.39 1.01
N PRO A 269 -17.88 -4.68 0.69
CA PRO A 269 -19.01 -3.82 1.04
C PRO A 269 -19.07 -3.42 2.53
N ASN A 270 -18.94 -4.40 3.42
CA ASN A 270 -19.01 -4.15 4.87
C ASN A 270 -17.86 -3.24 5.36
N ILE A 271 -16.65 -3.43 4.83
CA ILE A 271 -15.49 -2.62 5.17
C ILE A 271 -15.65 -1.20 4.61
N ALA A 272 -16.12 -1.08 3.36
CA ALA A 272 -16.37 0.22 2.74
C ALA A 272 -17.41 1.04 3.50
N ILE A 273 -18.56 0.43 3.82
CA ILE A 273 -19.62 1.07 4.60
C ILE A 273 -19.11 1.49 5.98
N TYR A 274 -18.32 0.64 6.64
CA TYR A 274 -17.78 0.97 7.95
C TYR A 274 -16.81 2.15 7.90
N LYS A 275 -15.84 2.12 6.99
CA LYS A 275 -14.81 3.17 6.85
C LYS A 275 -15.41 4.51 6.41
N SER A 276 -16.45 4.52 5.57
CA SER A 276 -17.12 5.75 5.15
C SER A 276 -17.77 6.54 6.28
N GLN A 277 -18.00 5.91 7.45
CA GLN A 277 -18.63 6.54 8.60
C GLN A 277 -17.70 7.46 9.39
N PHE A 278 -16.40 7.48 9.09
CA PHE A 278 -15.38 8.30 9.75
C PHE A 278 -15.13 9.65 9.05
N ASP A 279 -16.08 10.14 8.26
CA ASP A 279 -15.92 11.35 7.43
C ASP A 279 -14.72 11.26 6.46
N SER A 280 -14.47 10.06 6.00
CA SER A 280 -13.36 9.73 5.12
C SER A 280 -13.72 9.95 3.65
N LYS A 281 -12.75 10.39 2.85
CA LYS A 281 -12.90 10.59 1.42
C LYS A 281 -12.58 9.32 0.65
N LEU A 282 -13.50 8.84 -0.19
CA LEU A 282 -13.23 7.74 -1.11
C LEU A 282 -12.21 8.18 -2.17
N ILE A 283 -11.17 7.37 -2.34
CA ILE A 283 -10.18 7.53 -3.42
C ILE A 283 -10.10 6.24 -4.23
N SER A 284 -9.79 6.37 -5.52
CA SER A 284 -9.51 5.23 -6.38
C SER A 284 -8.01 5.09 -6.64
N TYR A 285 -7.57 3.84 -6.83
CA TYR A 285 -6.25 3.52 -7.33
C TYR A 285 -6.34 2.38 -8.34
N HIS A 286 -5.29 2.18 -9.11
CA HIS A 286 -5.28 1.24 -10.21
C HIS A 286 -4.24 0.13 -9.99
N ILE A 287 -4.59 -1.09 -10.36
CA ILE A 287 -3.62 -2.16 -10.56
C ILE A 287 -3.55 -2.43 -12.05
N VAL A 288 -2.39 -2.13 -12.64
CA VAL A 288 -2.12 -2.44 -14.05
C VAL A 288 -1.28 -3.70 -14.14
N SER A 289 -1.68 -4.63 -15.01
CA SER A 289 -1.07 -5.96 -15.11
C SER A 289 -0.75 -6.31 -16.56
N TYR A 290 0.46 -6.81 -16.81
CA TYR A 290 0.89 -7.28 -18.11
C TYR A 290 1.46 -8.69 -18.04
N ARG A 291 1.17 -9.53 -19.07
CA ARG A 291 1.66 -10.90 -19.21
C ARG A 291 2.07 -11.12 -20.67
N ARG A 292 3.35 -11.34 -20.94
CA ARG A 292 3.87 -11.54 -22.31
C ARG A 292 3.24 -12.75 -23.00
N ASN A 293 2.94 -13.84 -22.28
CA ASN A 293 2.35 -15.08 -22.80
C ASN A 293 0.97 -15.35 -22.20
N ARG A 294 0.02 -14.44 -22.42
CA ARG A 294 -1.35 -14.49 -21.87
C ARG A 294 -2.06 -15.82 -22.20
N THR A 295 -1.89 -16.34 -23.41
CA THR A 295 -2.51 -17.60 -23.85
C THR A 295 -2.04 -18.80 -23.00
N TRP A 296 -0.76 -18.90 -22.69
CA TRP A 296 -0.21 -19.93 -21.83
C TRP A 296 -0.69 -19.82 -20.37
N GLU A 297 -0.83 -18.64 -19.85
CA GLU A 297 -1.36 -18.41 -18.48
C GLU A 297 -2.85 -18.80 -18.38
N LEU A 298 -3.65 -18.52 -19.39
CA LEU A 298 -5.05 -18.96 -19.47
C LEU A 298 -5.15 -20.49 -19.52
N ILE A 299 -4.34 -21.14 -20.34
CA ILE A 299 -4.28 -22.61 -20.42
C ILE A 299 -3.88 -23.20 -19.07
N LYS A 300 -2.85 -22.68 -18.40
CA LYS A 300 -2.44 -23.12 -17.05
C LYS A 300 -3.53 -22.95 -16.01
N LYS A 301 -4.26 -21.84 -16.01
CA LYS A 301 -5.39 -21.61 -15.10
C LYS A 301 -6.51 -22.62 -15.34
N THR A 302 -6.84 -22.90 -16.60
CA THR A 302 -7.88 -23.89 -16.98
C THR A 302 -7.48 -25.30 -16.57
N ILE A 303 -6.22 -25.69 -16.76
CA ILE A 303 -5.70 -27.00 -16.33
C ILE A 303 -5.74 -27.10 -14.79
N LYS A 304 -5.28 -26.08 -14.05
CA LYS A 304 -5.33 -26.07 -12.58
C LYS A 304 -6.76 -26.14 -12.03
N SER A 305 -7.72 -25.46 -12.66
CA SER A 305 -9.12 -25.53 -12.24
C SER A 305 -9.72 -26.92 -12.47
N LYS A 306 -9.42 -27.55 -13.62
CA LYS A 306 -9.83 -28.94 -13.92
C LYS A 306 -9.21 -29.98 -12.98
N ILE A 307 -7.93 -29.82 -12.64
CA ILE A 307 -7.26 -30.71 -11.68
C ILE A 307 -7.90 -30.56 -10.29
N LYS A 308 -8.17 -29.34 -9.83
CA LYS A 308 -8.88 -29.13 -8.55
C LYS A 308 -10.30 -29.66 -8.52
N SER A 309 -10.99 -29.77 -9.66
CA SER A 309 -12.34 -30.36 -9.74
C SER A 309 -12.34 -31.90 -9.75
N ILE A 310 -11.22 -32.52 -10.10
CA ILE A 310 -11.05 -33.99 -10.11
C ILE A 310 -10.69 -34.52 -8.70
N TYR A 311 -10.08 -33.67 -7.86
CA TYR A 311 -9.67 -34.02 -6.48
C TYR A 311 -10.61 -33.46 -5.39
N LYS A 312 -11.79 -32.99 -5.75
CA LYS A 312 -12.93 -32.74 -4.87
C LYS A 312 -13.99 -33.83 -5.08
#